data_6e1a3f1d71856427e255f43ca1b29d59
#
_entry.id   6e1a3f1d71856427e255f43ca1b29d59
#
_cell.length_a   1.000
_cell.length_b   1.000
_cell.length_c   1.000
_cell.angle_alpha   90.00
_cell.angle_beta   90.00
_cell.angle_gamma   90.00
#
_symmetry.space_group_name_H-M   'P 1'
#
loop_
_entity.id
_entity.type
_entity.pdbx_description
1 polymer ?
#
loop_
_entity_poly.entity_id
_entity_poly.type
_entity_poly.pdbx_seq_one_letter_code
_entity_poly.pdbx_strand_id
1 'polypeptide(L)'
;MQFKTTQPLGRTIHAGFAAAGAAALILSIGACSSQSQPEGAASENASSELVITAPWSRETAKGQDAGGAFMTIANEGSGADRLTGGSTPVAGDVQIHTVDMTDGVMRMRQLSDGLEIPAGDTVTLKPGSFHIMLMGLKRPLERGETVPLTLTFEKAGPVEVELIVEPVGSQGPDGAGGVDE
;
A
#
# COMPACT_ATOMS: atom_id res chain seq x y z
N MET A 1 -11.01 2.01 -46.90
CA MET A 1 -11.79 0.75 -47.01
C MET A 1 -12.70 0.67 -45.81
N GLN A 2 -13.99 0.83 -46.08
CA GLN A 2 -15.07 0.78 -45.08
C GLN A 2 -15.56 -0.68 -44.97
N PHE A 3 -15.82 -1.13 -43.74
CA PHE A 3 -16.78 -2.22 -43.46
C PHE A 3 -17.50 -1.78 -42.17
N LYS A 4 -18.57 -1.45 -42.21
CA LYS A 4 -20.04 -1.43 -42.28
C LYS A 4 -20.62 -2.78 -41.87
N THR A 5 -21.56 -2.68 -40.85
CA THR A 5 -22.81 -3.45 -40.70
C THR A 5 -22.63 -4.75 -39.92
N THR A 6 -23.41 -5.13 -38.88
CA THR A 6 -24.87 -5.14 -38.84
C THR A 6 -25.32 -5.56 -37.42
N GLN A 7 -26.34 -4.94 -36.88
CA GLN A 7 -27.21 -5.53 -35.84
C GLN A 7 -28.23 -6.46 -36.48
N PRO A 8 -28.85 -7.34 -35.72
CA PRO A 8 -30.28 -7.53 -35.85
C PRO A 8 -31.07 -7.38 -34.53
N LEU A 9 -32.17 -6.65 -34.67
CA LEU A 9 -33.36 -6.69 -33.84
C LEU A 9 -34.08 -8.06 -33.94
N GLY A 10 -34.75 -8.44 -32.88
CA GLY A 10 -35.78 -9.46 -32.88
C GLY A 10 -36.38 -9.56 -31.47
N ARG A 11 -37.40 -8.92 -31.16
CA ARG A 11 -38.85 -9.08 -31.33
C ARG A 11 -39.47 -10.04 -30.30
N THR A 12 -40.16 -9.41 -29.32
CA THR A 12 -41.56 -9.65 -28.84
C THR A 12 -42.20 -11.01 -28.99
N ILE A 13 -42.93 -11.47 -27.97
CA ILE A 13 -44.32 -11.99 -27.93
C ILE A 13 -44.64 -12.28 -26.45
N HIS A 14 -45.55 -11.64 -25.80
CA HIS A 14 -47.01 -11.71 -25.61
C HIS A 14 -47.54 -12.97 -24.94
N ALA A 15 -48.43 -12.73 -24.01
CA ALA A 15 -49.61 -13.42 -23.49
C ALA A 15 -49.38 -13.88 -22.04
N GLY A 16 -50.05 -13.44 -20.96
CA GLY A 16 -51.47 -13.12 -20.87
C GLY A 16 -52.25 -14.36 -20.46
N PHE A 17 -52.47 -14.56 -19.13
CA PHE A 17 -53.69 -15.28 -18.66
C PHE A 17 -53.99 -14.91 -17.21
N ALA A 18 -55.16 -14.37 -17.04
CA ALA A 18 -55.83 -14.17 -15.75
C ALA A 18 -56.60 -15.44 -15.38
N ALA A 19 -56.61 -15.78 -14.10
CA ALA A 19 -57.69 -16.58 -13.52
C ALA A 19 -57.77 -16.33 -12.02
N ALA A 20 -58.93 -15.92 -11.61
CA ALA A 20 -59.40 -15.73 -10.25
C ALA A 20 -59.68 -17.08 -9.57
N GLY A 21 -59.55 -17.12 -8.23
CA GLY A 21 -60.10 -18.28 -7.51
C GLY A 21 -59.78 -18.30 -6.03
N ALA A 22 -60.76 -17.88 -5.23
CA ALA A 22 -61.23 -18.42 -3.94
C ALA A 22 -60.32 -18.37 -2.69
N ALA A 23 -60.91 -17.73 -1.70
CA ALA A 23 -60.59 -17.68 -0.27
C ALA A 23 -60.46 -19.06 0.38
N ALA A 24 -59.50 -19.23 1.24
CA ALA A 24 -59.48 -20.18 2.35
C ALA A 24 -58.76 -19.58 3.53
N LEU A 25 -59.51 -19.28 4.55
CA LEU A 25 -59.09 -18.82 5.86
C LEU A 25 -58.55 -20.03 6.64
N ILE A 26 -57.26 -20.12 6.88
CA ILE A 26 -56.70 -21.09 7.83
C ILE A 26 -55.90 -20.31 8.85
N LEU A 27 -56.48 -20.21 10.09
CA LEU A 27 -55.72 -19.86 11.27
C LEU A 27 -54.75 -20.99 11.58
N SER A 28 -53.46 -20.73 11.43
CA SER A 28 -52.42 -21.56 12.00
C SER A 28 -51.58 -20.72 12.94
N ILE A 29 -51.68 -21.09 14.20
CA ILE A 29 -50.83 -20.64 15.32
C ILE A 29 -49.39 -21.07 14.97
N GLY A 30 -48.61 -20.11 14.48
CA GLY A 30 -47.20 -20.35 14.17
C GLY A 30 -46.33 -20.04 15.39
N ALA A 31 -45.68 -21.08 15.88
CA ALA A 31 -44.66 -21.02 16.93
C ALA A 31 -43.59 -19.97 16.57
N CYS A 32 -43.26 -19.14 17.57
CA CYS A 32 -42.03 -18.32 17.56
C CYS A 32 -40.81 -19.25 17.48
N SER A 33 -40.32 -19.52 16.29
CA SER A 33 -38.96 -20.00 16.09
C SER A 33 -38.04 -18.78 16.23
N SER A 34 -37.42 -18.65 17.39
CA SER A 34 -36.24 -17.83 17.56
C SER A 34 -35.16 -18.36 16.60
N GLN A 35 -35.11 -17.80 15.41
CA GLN A 35 -33.92 -17.94 14.56
C GLN A 35 -32.83 -17.13 15.24
N SER A 36 -31.96 -17.84 15.95
CA SER A 36 -30.62 -17.36 16.25
C SER A 36 -29.95 -17.08 14.90
N GLN A 37 -29.98 -15.81 14.47
CA GLN A 37 -29.03 -15.35 13.45
C GLN A 37 -27.64 -15.67 14.00
N PRO A 38 -26.79 -16.38 13.25
CA PRO A 38 -25.38 -16.28 13.53
C PRO A 38 -25.05 -14.81 13.36
N GLU A 39 -24.63 -14.14 14.43
CA GLU A 39 -23.84 -12.93 14.34
C GLU A 39 -22.68 -13.25 13.42
N GLY A 40 -22.89 -13.05 12.14
CA GLY A 40 -21.84 -12.91 11.18
C GLY A 40 -21.00 -11.76 11.68
N ALA A 41 -19.81 -12.10 12.18
CA ALA A 41 -18.78 -11.12 12.42
C ALA A 41 -18.78 -10.21 11.19
N ALA A 42 -19.24 -8.97 11.36
CA ALA A 42 -18.97 -7.91 10.44
C ALA A 42 -17.44 -7.86 10.38
N SER A 43 -16.89 -8.45 9.35
CA SER A 43 -15.56 -8.12 8.90
C SER A 43 -15.70 -6.66 8.46
N GLU A 44 -15.57 -5.75 9.43
CA GLU A 44 -15.30 -4.37 9.12
C GLU A 44 -14.10 -4.44 8.19
N ASN A 45 -14.31 -4.08 6.92
CA ASN A 45 -13.26 -3.88 5.96
C ASN A 45 -12.40 -2.72 6.49
N ALA A 46 -11.51 -3.06 7.42
CA ALA A 46 -10.51 -2.14 7.92
C ALA A 46 -9.62 -1.80 6.73
N SER A 47 -9.88 -0.67 6.09
CA SER A 47 -9.09 -0.17 4.96
C SER A 47 -7.86 0.55 5.50
N SER A 48 -6.72 0.32 4.89
CA SER A 48 -5.57 1.19 5.02
C SER A 48 -5.72 2.37 4.05
N GLU A 49 -5.49 3.56 4.55
CA GLU A 49 -5.38 4.78 3.75
C GLU A 49 -4.00 5.37 4.02
N LEU A 50 -3.09 5.20 3.07
CA LEU A 50 -1.69 5.54 3.26
C LEU A 50 -1.36 6.89 2.61
N VAL A 51 -0.77 7.77 3.40
CA VAL A 51 -0.22 9.05 2.96
C VAL A 51 1.29 9.00 3.09
N ILE A 52 2.00 9.13 1.96
CA ILE A 52 3.45 9.12 1.92
C ILE A 52 3.95 10.53 1.66
N THR A 53 4.83 11.02 2.53
CA THR A 53 5.36 12.37 2.47
C THR A 53 6.88 12.40 2.46
N ALA A 54 7.45 13.44 1.85
CA ALA A 54 8.88 13.71 1.75
C ALA A 54 9.71 12.48 1.33
N PRO A 55 9.39 11.79 0.22
CA PRO A 55 10.19 10.69 -0.27
C PRO A 55 11.51 11.21 -0.86
N TRP A 56 12.65 10.69 -0.37
CA TRP A 56 13.97 11.09 -0.82
C TRP A 56 14.99 9.96 -0.74
N SER A 57 16.09 10.13 -1.43
CA SER A 57 17.25 9.23 -1.42
C SER A 57 18.54 10.07 -1.31
N ARG A 58 19.67 9.43 -1.05
CA ARG A 58 20.98 10.07 -1.14
C ARG A 58 21.64 9.80 -2.47
N GLU A 59 22.40 10.77 -2.97
CA GLU A 59 23.30 10.54 -4.09
C GLU A 59 24.26 9.40 -3.78
N THR A 60 24.66 8.64 -4.81
CA THR A 60 25.56 7.51 -4.68
C THR A 60 26.77 7.66 -5.60
N ALA A 61 27.92 7.21 -5.12
CA ALA A 61 29.14 7.24 -5.90
C ALA A 61 29.10 6.22 -7.05
N LYS A 62 29.89 6.47 -8.09
CA LYS A 62 30.06 5.51 -9.19
C LYS A 62 30.63 4.20 -8.66
N GLY A 63 29.96 3.09 -8.96
CA GLY A 63 30.35 1.74 -8.51
C GLY A 63 29.81 1.39 -7.12
N GLN A 64 29.02 2.26 -6.49
CA GLN A 64 28.28 1.91 -5.28
C GLN A 64 27.08 1.01 -5.66
N ASP A 65 26.97 -0.14 -4.99
CA ASP A 65 25.99 -1.18 -5.30
C ASP A 65 24.64 -0.98 -4.58
N ALA A 66 24.60 -0.15 -3.57
CA ALA A 66 23.39 0.08 -2.76
C ALA A 66 23.15 1.56 -2.46
N GLY A 67 21.88 1.95 -2.40
CA GLY A 67 21.42 3.29 -2.00
C GLY A 67 20.35 3.21 -0.93
N GLY A 68 20.20 4.27 -0.13
CA GLY A 68 19.15 4.37 0.89
C GLY A 68 18.01 5.27 0.43
N ALA A 69 16.77 4.87 0.70
CA ALA A 69 15.60 5.72 0.50
C ALA A 69 14.80 5.87 1.80
N PHE A 70 14.23 7.05 1.96
CA PHE A 70 13.63 7.53 3.20
C PHE A 70 12.33 8.27 2.91
N MET A 71 11.39 8.24 3.84
CA MET A 71 10.08 8.89 3.73
C MET A 71 9.32 8.81 5.04
N THR A 72 8.21 9.49 5.13
CA THR A 72 7.25 9.30 6.20
C THR A 72 5.98 8.67 5.63
N ILE A 73 5.48 7.64 6.29
CA ILE A 73 4.26 6.90 5.91
C ILE A 73 3.26 7.04 7.05
N ALA A 74 2.16 7.73 6.81
CA ALA A 74 1.03 7.82 7.72
C ALA A 74 -0.08 6.88 7.24
N ASN A 75 -0.69 6.12 8.15
CA ASN A 75 -1.85 5.29 7.88
C ASN A 75 -3.08 5.95 8.51
N GLU A 76 -3.83 6.68 7.71
CA GLU A 76 -5.05 7.38 8.15
C GLU A 76 -6.29 6.46 8.16
N GLY A 77 -6.12 5.21 7.73
CA GLY A 77 -7.16 4.20 7.72
C GLY A 77 -7.45 3.58 9.09
N SER A 78 -8.51 2.78 9.15
CA SER A 78 -8.95 2.06 10.36
C SER A 78 -8.27 0.71 10.56
N GLY A 79 -7.50 0.23 9.57
CA GLY A 79 -6.79 -1.04 9.60
C GLY A 79 -5.28 -0.89 9.47
N ALA A 80 -4.51 -1.65 10.25
CA ALA A 80 -3.06 -1.73 10.06
C ALA A 80 -2.72 -2.25 8.66
N ASP A 81 -1.63 -1.76 8.07
CA ASP A 81 -1.06 -2.27 6.83
C ASP A 81 0.41 -2.67 7.04
N ARG A 82 1.04 -3.22 6.03
CA ARG A 82 2.43 -3.66 6.08
C ARG A 82 3.14 -3.34 4.78
N LEU A 83 4.24 -2.60 4.87
CA LEU A 83 5.15 -2.43 3.75
C LEU A 83 5.98 -3.73 3.61
N THR A 84 5.84 -4.42 2.50
CA THR A 84 6.46 -5.74 2.26
C THR A 84 7.66 -5.67 1.32
N GLY A 85 7.81 -4.58 0.56
CA GLY A 85 8.90 -4.39 -0.37
C GLY A 85 8.61 -3.30 -1.39
N GLY A 86 9.22 -3.42 -2.56
CA GLY A 86 8.99 -2.48 -3.65
C GLY A 86 9.79 -2.83 -4.90
N SER A 87 9.77 -1.93 -5.87
CA SER A 87 10.55 -2.03 -7.10
C SER A 87 10.91 -0.67 -7.67
N THR A 88 12.04 -0.59 -8.34
CA THR A 88 12.48 0.62 -9.07
C THR A 88 13.28 0.22 -10.31
N PRO A 89 13.22 1.00 -11.39
CA PRO A 89 14.03 0.71 -12.58
C PRO A 89 15.56 0.87 -12.35
N VAL A 90 15.97 1.63 -11.32
CA VAL A 90 17.37 1.96 -11.06
C VAL A 90 18.11 0.93 -10.20
N ALA A 91 17.40 -0.03 -9.59
CA ALA A 91 18.00 -1.08 -8.77
C ALA A 91 17.54 -2.48 -9.21
N GLY A 92 18.20 -3.50 -8.71
CA GLY A 92 17.84 -4.90 -8.94
C GLY A 92 16.83 -5.42 -7.93
N ASP A 93 16.87 -4.89 -6.69
CA ASP A 93 16.01 -5.31 -5.60
C ASP A 93 15.75 -4.14 -4.64
N VAL A 94 14.63 -4.19 -3.92
CA VAL A 94 14.21 -3.20 -2.93
C VAL A 94 13.91 -3.91 -1.62
N GLN A 95 14.67 -3.60 -0.59
CA GLN A 95 14.58 -4.25 0.71
C GLN A 95 14.24 -3.24 1.81
N ILE A 96 13.54 -3.69 2.84
CA ILE A 96 13.25 -2.89 4.03
C ILE A 96 14.22 -3.31 5.12
N HIS A 97 14.91 -2.34 5.71
CA HIS A 97 15.90 -2.57 6.74
C HIS A 97 15.59 -1.77 8.01
N THR A 98 16.12 -2.26 9.12
CA THR A 98 16.20 -1.53 10.39
C THR A 98 17.63 -1.50 10.89
N VAL A 99 17.92 -0.52 11.76
CA VAL A 99 19.17 -0.46 12.49
C VAL A 99 18.87 -0.70 13.96
N ASP A 100 19.39 -1.79 14.49
CA ASP A 100 19.25 -2.16 15.90
C ASP A 100 20.59 -1.96 16.65
N MET A 101 20.50 -1.61 17.92
CA MET A 101 21.64 -1.58 18.81
C MET A 101 21.73 -2.92 19.55
N THR A 102 22.77 -3.72 19.24
CA THR A 102 23.02 -4.98 19.93
C THR A 102 24.42 -4.93 20.54
N ASP A 103 24.52 -5.11 21.85
CA ASP A 103 25.77 -5.06 22.64
C ASP A 103 26.61 -3.80 22.39
N GLY A 104 25.94 -2.64 22.22
CA GLY A 104 26.60 -1.35 21.92
C GLY A 104 27.06 -1.20 20.46
N VAL A 105 26.76 -2.16 19.60
CA VAL A 105 27.07 -2.12 18.17
C VAL A 105 25.80 -1.89 17.35
N MET A 106 25.81 -0.90 16.47
CA MET A 106 24.73 -0.69 15.52
C MET A 106 24.79 -1.76 14.43
N ARG A 107 23.71 -2.52 14.27
CA ARG A 107 23.59 -3.56 13.25
C ARG A 107 22.40 -3.28 12.36
N MET A 108 22.65 -3.25 11.06
CA MET A 108 21.61 -3.19 10.04
C MET A 108 21.14 -4.60 9.72
N ARG A 109 19.83 -4.81 9.69
CA ARG A 109 19.25 -6.09 9.27
C ARG A 109 18.01 -5.87 8.40
N GLN A 110 17.78 -6.77 7.49
CA GLN A 110 16.57 -6.80 6.68
C GLN A 110 15.36 -7.22 7.53
N LEU A 111 14.23 -6.58 7.29
CA LEU A 111 12.91 -6.97 7.80
C LEU A 111 12.23 -7.86 6.74
N SER A 112 12.50 -9.15 6.78
CA SER A 112 11.93 -10.12 5.82
C SER A 112 10.40 -10.22 5.89
N ASP A 113 9.84 -9.96 7.07
CA ASP A 113 8.39 -9.96 7.30
C ASP A 113 7.73 -8.60 6.98
N GLY A 114 8.52 -7.65 6.48
CA GLY A 114 8.07 -6.28 6.19
C GLY A 114 7.99 -5.39 7.43
N LEU A 115 7.54 -4.15 7.21
CA LEU A 115 7.39 -3.11 8.23
C LEU A 115 5.90 -2.83 8.45
N GLU A 116 5.40 -3.07 9.66
CA GLU A 116 4.02 -2.78 10.02
C GLU A 116 3.78 -1.27 10.14
N ILE A 117 2.66 -0.82 9.58
CA ILE A 117 2.15 0.56 9.69
C ILE A 117 0.79 0.48 10.40
N PRO A 118 0.75 0.66 11.72
CA PRO A 118 -0.50 0.54 12.48
C PRO A 118 -1.55 1.57 12.04
N ALA A 119 -2.82 1.24 12.26
CA ALA A 119 -3.92 2.15 11.96
C ALA A 119 -3.81 3.44 12.80
N GLY A 120 -3.95 4.59 12.16
CA GLY A 120 -3.86 5.90 12.79
C GLY A 120 -2.44 6.34 13.16
N ASP A 121 -1.43 5.53 12.86
CA ASP A 121 -0.03 5.83 13.20
C ASP A 121 0.79 6.33 12.01
N THR A 122 1.92 6.92 12.34
CA THR A 122 2.91 7.40 11.38
C THR A 122 4.25 6.74 11.62
N VAL A 123 4.81 6.13 10.58
CA VAL A 123 6.15 5.51 10.61
C VAL A 123 7.10 6.33 9.75
N THR A 124 8.20 6.80 10.35
CA THR A 124 9.24 7.56 9.66
C THR A 124 10.43 6.68 9.35
N LEU A 125 10.73 6.55 8.05
CA LEU A 125 11.94 5.92 7.54
C LEU A 125 13.02 7.00 7.42
N LYS A 126 14.10 6.86 8.17
CA LYS A 126 15.20 7.85 8.25
C LYS A 126 16.56 7.19 8.45
N PRO A 127 17.65 7.89 8.17
CA PRO A 127 19.00 7.39 8.48
C PRO A 127 19.13 6.96 9.94
N GLY A 128 19.74 5.77 10.14
CA GLY A 128 19.91 5.19 11.48
C GLY A 128 18.69 4.54 12.12
N SER A 129 17.60 4.41 11.38
CA SER A 129 16.36 3.75 11.83
C SER A 129 15.82 2.81 10.72
N PHE A 130 14.50 2.68 10.60
CA PHE A 130 13.90 2.04 9.43
C PHE A 130 14.27 2.79 8.15
N HIS A 131 14.57 2.07 7.11
CA HIS A 131 14.86 2.63 5.79
C HIS A 131 14.69 1.60 4.69
N ILE A 132 14.59 2.07 3.46
CA ILE A 132 14.56 1.24 2.27
C ILE A 132 15.95 1.18 1.69
N MET A 133 16.41 -0.01 1.32
CA MET A 133 17.65 -0.25 0.61
C MET A 133 17.36 -0.59 -0.85
N LEU A 134 17.94 0.20 -1.76
CA LEU A 134 17.95 -0.04 -3.20
C LEU A 134 19.21 -0.85 -3.51
N MET A 135 19.06 -2.16 -3.72
CA MET A 135 20.18 -3.11 -3.90
C MET A 135 20.46 -3.37 -5.37
N GLY A 136 21.73 -3.58 -5.70
CA GLY A 136 22.14 -3.82 -7.09
C GLY A 136 21.85 -2.61 -7.97
N LEU A 137 22.36 -1.44 -7.59
CA LEU A 137 22.18 -0.21 -8.37
C LEU A 137 22.76 -0.38 -9.78
N LYS A 138 21.93 -0.13 -10.79
CA LYS A 138 22.31 -0.22 -12.21
C LYS A 138 23.08 1.01 -12.70
N ARG A 139 22.99 2.11 -11.97
CA ARG A 139 23.68 3.38 -12.19
C ARG A 139 23.76 4.18 -10.88
N PRO A 140 24.67 5.15 -10.77
CA PRO A 140 24.66 6.10 -9.68
C PRO A 140 23.33 6.87 -9.61
N LEU A 141 22.91 7.25 -8.40
CA LEU A 141 21.85 8.23 -8.17
C LEU A 141 22.52 9.61 -8.13
N GLU A 142 22.07 10.50 -9.00
CA GLU A 142 22.65 11.83 -9.15
C GLU A 142 21.84 12.88 -8.37
N ARG A 143 22.52 13.75 -7.67
CA ARG A 143 21.91 14.83 -6.90
C ARG A 143 20.93 15.64 -7.74
N GLY A 144 19.73 15.88 -7.23
CA GLY A 144 18.68 16.68 -7.86
C GLY A 144 17.84 15.92 -8.89
N GLU A 145 18.17 14.65 -9.17
CA GLU A 145 17.29 13.83 -10.00
C GLU A 145 16.09 13.31 -9.21
N THR A 146 15.06 12.91 -9.94
CA THR A 146 13.88 12.23 -9.41
C THR A 146 13.92 10.77 -9.84
N VAL A 147 13.74 9.86 -8.88
CA VAL A 147 13.81 8.41 -9.07
C VAL A 147 12.46 7.79 -8.73
N PRO A 148 11.77 7.11 -9.67
CA PRO A 148 10.53 6.44 -9.37
C PRO A 148 10.77 5.20 -8.51
N LEU A 149 9.93 5.04 -7.48
CA LEU A 149 9.90 3.87 -6.60
C LEU A 149 8.45 3.44 -6.42
N THR A 150 8.17 2.17 -6.70
CA THR A 150 6.89 1.55 -6.36
C THR A 150 7.06 0.81 -5.03
N LEU A 151 6.33 1.21 -4.02
CA LEU A 151 6.22 0.51 -2.74
C LEU A 151 5.13 -0.55 -2.84
N THR A 152 5.31 -1.68 -2.17
CA THR A 152 4.31 -2.75 -2.13
C THR A 152 3.82 -2.92 -0.71
N PHE A 153 2.53 -2.70 -0.50
CA PHE A 153 1.84 -2.90 0.76
C PHE A 153 0.96 -4.15 0.72
N GLU A 154 0.75 -4.76 1.87
CA GLU A 154 -0.03 -5.99 1.98
C GLU A 154 -1.51 -5.78 1.65
N LYS A 155 -2.10 -4.66 2.09
CA LYS A 155 -3.51 -4.34 1.89
C LYS A 155 -3.74 -3.26 0.84
N ALA A 156 -3.01 -2.14 0.91
CA ALA A 156 -3.14 -1.05 -0.06
C ALA A 156 -2.58 -1.42 -1.45
N GLY A 157 -1.73 -2.48 -1.54
CA GLY A 157 -1.11 -2.87 -2.79
C GLY A 157 0.04 -1.95 -3.22
N PRO A 158 0.29 -1.77 -4.53
CA PRO A 158 1.36 -0.94 -5.03
C PRO A 158 1.03 0.55 -4.92
N VAL A 159 1.98 1.33 -4.39
CA VAL A 159 1.91 2.79 -4.29
C VAL A 159 3.18 3.38 -4.92
N GLU A 160 3.01 4.25 -5.91
CA GLU A 160 4.12 4.90 -6.60
C GLU A 160 4.50 6.22 -5.89
N VAL A 161 5.80 6.42 -5.72
CA VAL A 161 6.39 7.64 -5.18
C VAL A 161 7.60 8.06 -6.01
N GLU A 162 7.96 9.33 -5.95
CA GLU A 162 9.14 9.86 -6.61
C GLU A 162 10.16 10.34 -5.56
N LEU A 163 11.30 9.67 -5.50
CA LEU A 163 12.39 10.02 -4.60
C LEU A 163 13.17 11.20 -5.17
N ILE A 164 13.29 12.28 -4.41
CA ILE A 164 14.23 13.36 -4.73
C ILE A 164 15.61 12.94 -4.23
N VAL A 165 16.62 12.99 -5.09
CA VAL A 165 17.99 12.63 -4.71
C VAL A 165 18.70 13.83 -4.09
N GLU A 166 18.99 13.70 -2.81
CA GLU A 166 19.65 14.68 -1.96
C GLU A 166 21.16 14.42 -1.86
N PRO A 167 21.98 15.41 -1.45
CA PRO A 167 23.41 15.22 -1.21
C PRO A 167 23.71 14.08 -0.23
N VAL A 168 24.90 13.51 -0.32
CA VAL A 168 25.36 12.38 0.52
C VAL A 168 25.21 12.60 2.02
N GLY A 169 25.37 13.81 2.51
CA GLY A 169 25.24 14.19 3.94
C GLY A 169 23.83 14.59 4.37
N SER A 170 22.86 14.63 3.47
CA SER A 170 21.50 15.10 3.80
C SER A 170 20.82 14.23 4.87
N GLN A 171 20.00 14.87 5.71
CA GLN A 171 19.13 14.21 6.68
C GLN A 171 17.65 14.26 6.22
N GLY A 172 17.39 14.86 5.04
CA GLY A 172 16.08 14.99 4.44
C GLY A 172 15.89 16.35 3.75
N PRO A 173 14.86 16.48 2.90
CA PRO A 173 14.59 17.71 2.16
C PRO A 173 14.27 18.92 3.05
N ASP A 174 13.76 18.69 4.25
CA ASP A 174 13.39 19.76 5.20
C ASP A 174 14.50 20.10 6.20
N GLY A 175 15.70 19.54 6.01
CA GLY A 175 16.84 19.86 6.89
C GLY A 175 16.55 19.58 8.36
N ALA A 176 15.83 18.51 8.68
CA ALA A 176 15.51 18.09 10.05
C ALA A 176 16.75 17.55 10.79
N GLY A 177 17.85 18.25 10.65
CA GLY A 177 19.03 18.20 11.44
C GLY A 177 19.17 19.58 12.09
N GLY A 178 18.32 19.91 13.04
CA GLY A 178 18.55 21.03 13.92
C GLY A 178 19.92 20.82 14.57
N VAL A 179 20.89 21.56 14.11
CA VAL A 179 22.06 21.90 14.90
C VAL A 179 21.57 22.94 15.90
N ASP A 180 21.01 22.49 17.03
CA ASP A 180 20.94 23.31 18.21
C ASP A 180 22.37 23.37 18.75
N GLU A 181 22.98 24.57 18.59
CA GLU A 181 24.21 24.96 19.29
C GLU A 181 23.95 25.02 20.80
#